data_7d14bf53ec4d928b96e8ff48784c5566
#
_entry.id   7d14bf53ec4d928b96e8ff48784c5566
#
_cell.length_a   1.000
_cell.length_b   1.000
_cell.length_c   1.000
_cell.angle_alpha   90.00
_cell.angle_beta   90.00
_cell.angle_gamma   90.00
#
_symmetry.space_group_name_H-M   'P 1'
#
loop_
_entity.id
_entity.type
_entity.pdbx_description
1 polymer ?
#
loop_
_entity_poly.entity_id
_entity_poly.type
_entity_poly.pdbx_seq_one_letter_code
_entity_poly.pdbx_strand_id
1 'polypeptide(L)'
;MIKAKAGPVTLSIMLVCVVIFALQQIGFGQAIFNALHFPAVDGQQWQLWRWLSHAVLHFSVMHIAFNILWWWQLGGDIEKKLGGLKLLQIFAVSSALSGAGQYWVEGANFGGLSGVVYALVGYLWVVGTKAPQLGLGIPRQIVGFMLVWLVLGYMQPFMAIANTAHLAGLVAGVIIGFVDSMKAPKSAR
;
A
#
# COMPACT_ATOMS: atom_id res chain seq x y z
N MET A 1 -25.50 11.38 9.10
CA MET A 1 -25.17 10.15 8.34
C MET A 1 -23.69 10.21 7.95
N ILE A 2 -22.84 9.38 8.54
CA ILE A 2 -21.45 9.20 8.10
C ILE A 2 -21.55 8.53 6.72
N LYS A 3 -21.30 9.28 5.64
CA LYS A 3 -21.22 8.69 4.30
C LYS A 3 -20.14 7.62 4.32
N ALA A 4 -20.48 6.39 3.91
CA ALA A 4 -19.54 5.29 3.82
C ALA A 4 -18.28 5.76 3.06
N LYS A 5 -17.14 5.77 3.74
CA LYS A 5 -15.85 6.24 3.18
C LYS A 5 -15.25 5.22 2.22
N ALA A 6 -15.64 3.97 2.29
CA ALA A 6 -15.04 2.86 1.56
C ALA A 6 -15.99 2.34 0.48
N GLY A 7 -15.49 2.19 -0.72
CA GLY A 7 -16.14 1.48 -1.81
C GLY A 7 -15.83 -0.03 -1.76
N PRO A 8 -16.36 -0.79 -2.73
CA PRO A 8 -16.24 -2.27 -2.73
C PRO A 8 -14.81 -2.76 -2.80
N VAL A 9 -13.91 -2.09 -3.53
CA VAL A 9 -12.50 -2.49 -3.63
C VAL A 9 -11.80 -2.30 -2.29
N THR A 10 -11.99 -1.14 -1.65
CA THR A 10 -11.43 -0.87 -0.31
C THR A 10 -11.88 -1.93 0.69
N LEU A 11 -13.18 -2.22 0.74
CA LEU A 11 -13.75 -3.21 1.66
C LEU A 11 -13.27 -4.63 1.35
N SER A 12 -13.17 -5.01 0.07
CA SER A 12 -12.71 -6.36 -0.32
C SER A 12 -11.27 -6.61 0.11
N ILE A 13 -10.36 -5.67 -0.14
CA ILE A 13 -8.95 -5.79 0.28
C ILE A 13 -8.85 -5.86 1.82
N MET A 14 -9.61 -5.02 2.54
CA MET A 14 -9.66 -5.08 4.01
C MET A 14 -10.12 -6.46 4.49
N LEU A 15 -11.21 -6.99 3.92
CA LEU A 15 -11.74 -8.30 4.28
C LEU A 15 -10.71 -9.41 4.03
N VAL A 16 -10.04 -9.38 2.86
CA VAL A 16 -8.99 -10.35 2.54
C VAL A 16 -7.85 -10.28 3.57
N CYS A 17 -7.37 -9.09 3.92
CA CYS A 17 -6.33 -8.92 4.94
C CYS A 17 -6.78 -9.49 6.30
N VAL A 18 -8.01 -9.21 6.73
CA VAL A 18 -8.54 -9.69 8.02
C VAL A 18 -8.69 -11.21 8.02
N VAL A 19 -9.25 -11.80 6.96
CA VAL A 19 -9.41 -13.26 6.85
C VAL A 19 -8.06 -13.96 6.84
N ILE A 20 -7.11 -13.48 6.03
CA ILE A 20 -5.75 -14.05 5.97
C ILE A 20 -5.07 -13.94 7.33
N PHE A 21 -5.15 -12.78 8.00
CA PHE A 21 -4.57 -12.60 9.33
C PHE A 21 -5.21 -13.53 10.36
N ALA A 22 -6.53 -13.67 10.38
CA ALA A 22 -7.23 -14.60 11.27
C ALA A 22 -6.79 -16.06 11.06
N LEU A 23 -6.68 -16.49 9.79
CA LEU A 23 -6.17 -17.83 9.47
C LEU A 23 -4.72 -18.02 9.91
N GLN A 24 -3.87 -16.99 9.79
CA GLN A 24 -2.50 -17.05 10.31
C GLN A 24 -2.45 -17.28 11.83
N GLN A 25 -3.42 -16.73 12.61
CA GLN A 25 -3.46 -16.87 14.07
C GLN A 25 -3.94 -18.25 14.54
N ILE A 26 -4.70 -18.99 13.74
CA ILE A 26 -5.25 -20.30 14.11
C ILE A 26 -4.44 -21.49 13.57
N GLY A 27 -3.17 -21.27 13.25
CA GLY A 27 -2.22 -22.35 12.92
C GLY A 27 -1.86 -22.49 11.44
N PHE A 28 -2.48 -21.72 10.53
CA PHE A 28 -2.15 -21.78 9.10
C PHE A 28 -1.03 -20.81 8.67
N GLY A 29 -0.36 -20.14 9.63
CA GLY A 29 0.61 -19.08 9.35
C GLY A 29 1.69 -19.46 8.36
N GLN A 30 2.36 -20.61 8.58
CA GLN A 30 3.44 -21.06 7.70
C GLN A 30 2.95 -21.44 6.29
N ALA A 31 1.82 -22.12 6.18
CA ALA A 31 1.25 -22.50 4.89
C ALA A 31 0.84 -21.26 4.08
N ILE A 32 0.21 -20.29 4.73
CA ILE A 32 -0.19 -19.01 4.13
C ILE A 32 1.03 -18.23 3.69
N PHE A 33 2.06 -18.11 4.55
CA PHE A 33 3.30 -17.44 4.18
C PHE A 33 3.94 -18.09 2.94
N ASN A 34 4.10 -19.40 2.93
CA ASN A 34 4.67 -20.15 1.81
C ASN A 34 3.87 -19.96 0.50
N ALA A 35 2.54 -19.79 0.59
CA ALA A 35 1.69 -19.59 -0.58
C ALA A 35 1.72 -18.14 -1.11
N LEU A 36 1.87 -17.13 -0.23
CA LEU A 36 1.60 -15.73 -0.55
C LEU A 36 2.83 -14.80 -0.51
N HIS A 37 3.98 -15.22 0.03
CA HIS A 37 5.18 -14.39 0.07
C HIS A 37 5.66 -13.96 -1.33
N PHE A 38 6.41 -12.89 -1.42
CA PHE A 38 6.99 -12.39 -2.67
C PHE A 38 7.88 -13.48 -3.32
N PRO A 39 8.01 -13.55 -4.67
CA PRO A 39 8.88 -14.54 -5.31
C PRO A 39 10.29 -14.54 -4.73
N ALA A 40 10.78 -15.71 -4.30
CA ALA A 40 12.05 -15.85 -3.58
C ALA A 40 12.95 -16.96 -4.13
N VAL A 41 12.38 -17.90 -4.88
CA VAL A 41 13.11 -19.03 -5.49
C VAL A 41 12.75 -19.15 -6.97
N ASP A 42 13.63 -19.83 -7.71
CA ASP A 42 13.46 -20.02 -9.16
C ASP A 42 12.10 -20.63 -9.50
N GLY A 43 11.46 -20.08 -10.50
CA GLY A 43 10.13 -20.45 -10.93
C GLY A 43 8.97 -19.70 -10.26
N GLN A 44 9.17 -19.14 -9.06
CA GLN A 44 8.12 -18.37 -8.40
C GLN A 44 7.83 -17.02 -9.07
N GLN A 45 8.76 -16.45 -9.82
CA GLN A 45 8.54 -15.22 -10.60
C GLN A 45 7.41 -15.37 -11.63
N TRP A 46 7.08 -16.58 -12.06
CA TRP A 46 5.98 -16.87 -12.95
C TRP A 46 4.64 -17.05 -12.24
N GLN A 47 4.65 -17.12 -10.91
CA GLN A 47 3.46 -17.15 -10.07
C GLN A 47 3.00 -15.70 -9.81
N LEU A 48 2.31 -15.12 -10.80
CA LEU A 48 2.01 -13.68 -10.85
C LEU A 48 1.28 -13.15 -9.62
N TRP A 49 0.49 -13.97 -8.93
CA TRP A 49 -0.17 -13.56 -7.67
C TRP A 49 0.84 -13.16 -6.58
N ARG A 50 2.04 -13.76 -6.54
CA ARG A 50 3.05 -13.47 -5.52
C ARG A 50 3.57 -12.04 -5.54
N TRP A 51 3.54 -11.40 -6.71
CA TRP A 51 3.91 -10.00 -6.84
C TRP A 51 2.97 -9.06 -6.08
N LEU A 52 1.75 -9.53 -5.74
CA LEU A 52 0.71 -8.77 -5.08
C LEU A 52 0.34 -9.35 -3.70
N SER A 53 0.37 -10.68 -3.55
CA SER A 53 -0.20 -11.36 -2.39
C SER A 53 0.58 -11.14 -1.09
N HIS A 54 1.87 -10.82 -1.16
CA HIS A 54 2.63 -10.44 0.04
C HIS A 54 2.03 -9.21 0.76
N ALA A 55 1.31 -8.35 0.03
CA ALA A 55 0.66 -7.17 0.59
C ALA A 55 -0.49 -7.50 1.56
N VAL A 56 -1.07 -8.71 1.51
CA VAL A 56 -2.15 -9.10 2.43
C VAL A 56 -1.65 -9.85 3.67
N LEU A 57 -0.35 -10.17 3.76
CA LEU A 57 0.26 -10.81 4.92
C LEU A 57 0.49 -9.79 6.04
N HIS A 58 0.13 -10.16 7.29
CA HIS A 58 0.38 -9.31 8.44
C HIS A 58 0.88 -10.15 9.62
N PHE A 59 1.83 -9.62 10.40
CA PHE A 59 2.56 -10.39 11.41
C PHE A 59 2.22 -9.99 12.86
N SER A 60 1.41 -8.95 13.05
CA SER A 60 0.90 -8.57 14.37
C SER A 60 -0.41 -7.81 14.28
N VAL A 61 -1.16 -7.77 15.40
CA VAL A 61 -2.42 -7.02 15.49
C VAL A 61 -2.21 -5.52 15.20
N MET A 62 -1.14 -4.92 15.73
CA MET A 62 -0.84 -3.51 15.45
C MET A 62 -0.50 -3.30 13.99
N HIS A 63 0.24 -4.22 13.37
CA HIS A 63 0.61 -4.14 11.96
C HIS A 63 -0.63 -4.12 11.07
N ILE A 64 -1.57 -5.06 11.24
CA ILE A 64 -2.79 -5.07 10.44
C ILE A 64 -3.69 -3.87 10.76
N ALA A 65 -3.84 -3.49 12.02
CA ALA A 65 -4.71 -2.39 12.42
C ALA A 65 -4.29 -1.05 11.78
N PHE A 66 -3.00 -0.71 11.82
CA PHE A 66 -2.49 0.50 11.18
C PHE A 66 -2.64 0.46 9.65
N ASN A 67 -2.34 -0.68 9.04
CA ASN A 67 -2.48 -0.83 7.59
C ASN A 67 -3.93 -0.69 7.12
N ILE A 68 -4.87 -1.34 7.79
CA ILE A 68 -6.30 -1.25 7.46
C ILE A 68 -6.82 0.17 7.69
N LEU A 69 -6.41 0.85 8.77
CA LEU A 69 -6.81 2.22 9.05
C LEU A 69 -6.41 3.16 7.90
N TRP A 70 -5.14 3.12 7.50
CA TRP A 70 -4.64 3.98 6.42
C TRP A 70 -5.19 3.59 5.05
N TRP A 71 -5.29 2.31 4.76
CA TRP A 71 -5.92 1.82 3.53
C TRP A 71 -7.37 2.28 3.41
N TRP A 72 -8.17 2.10 4.48
CA TRP A 72 -9.56 2.56 4.52
C TRP A 72 -9.66 4.07 4.30
N GLN A 73 -8.83 4.85 4.98
CA GLN A 73 -8.86 6.30 4.91
C GLN A 73 -8.43 6.81 3.53
N LEU A 74 -7.24 6.42 3.07
CA LEU A 74 -6.62 6.96 1.86
C LEU A 74 -7.14 6.27 0.59
N GLY A 75 -7.25 4.95 0.63
CA GLY A 75 -7.79 4.15 -0.47
C GLY A 75 -9.29 4.44 -0.70
N GLY A 76 -10.07 4.57 0.37
CA GLY A 76 -11.48 4.92 0.27
C GLY A 76 -11.72 6.30 -0.37
N ASP A 77 -10.88 7.29 -0.06
CA ASP A 77 -10.97 8.61 -0.70
C ASP A 77 -10.64 8.53 -2.21
N ILE A 78 -9.63 7.76 -2.60
CA ILE A 78 -9.26 7.53 -4.01
C ILE A 78 -10.38 6.78 -4.73
N GLU A 79 -10.85 5.66 -4.16
CA GLU A 79 -11.91 4.85 -4.78
C GLU A 79 -13.17 5.67 -5.02
N LYS A 80 -13.56 6.49 -4.05
CA LYS A 80 -14.74 7.34 -4.13
C LYS A 80 -14.64 8.42 -5.22
N LYS A 81 -13.45 8.95 -5.46
CA LYS A 81 -13.22 10.06 -6.39
C LYS A 81 -12.86 9.60 -7.79
N LEU A 82 -12.05 8.57 -7.90
CA LEU A 82 -11.46 8.10 -9.17
C LEU A 82 -11.93 6.68 -9.56
N GLY A 83 -12.71 6.03 -8.70
CA GLY A 83 -13.24 4.69 -8.94
C GLY A 83 -12.31 3.56 -8.49
N GLY A 84 -12.89 2.36 -8.34
CA GLY A 84 -12.19 1.17 -7.85
C GLY A 84 -11.07 0.71 -8.76
N LEU A 85 -11.21 0.89 -10.09
CA LEU A 85 -10.17 0.48 -11.04
C LEU A 85 -8.86 1.27 -10.84
N LYS A 86 -8.97 2.58 -10.54
CA LYS A 86 -7.79 3.39 -10.22
C LYS A 86 -7.11 2.91 -8.93
N LEU A 87 -7.90 2.60 -7.90
CA LEU A 87 -7.37 2.08 -6.65
C LEU A 87 -6.67 0.73 -6.85
N LEU A 88 -7.27 -0.18 -7.64
CA LEU A 88 -6.65 -1.46 -8.01
C LEU A 88 -5.35 -1.28 -8.80
N GLN A 89 -5.30 -0.32 -9.73
CA GLN A 89 -4.08 0.01 -10.46
C GLN A 89 -2.96 0.45 -9.50
N ILE A 90 -3.26 1.36 -8.58
CA ILE A 90 -2.27 1.82 -7.59
C ILE A 90 -1.83 0.64 -6.72
N PHE A 91 -2.78 -0.16 -6.21
CA PHE A 91 -2.49 -1.35 -5.41
C PHE A 91 -1.54 -2.31 -6.15
N ALA A 92 -1.88 -2.70 -7.39
CA ALA A 92 -1.10 -3.68 -8.14
C ALA A 92 0.32 -3.19 -8.45
N VAL A 93 0.44 -1.97 -8.98
CA VAL A 93 1.75 -1.39 -9.34
C VAL A 93 2.62 -1.18 -8.10
N SER A 94 2.05 -0.61 -7.02
CA SER A 94 2.83 -0.35 -5.82
C SER A 94 3.18 -1.62 -5.04
N SER A 95 2.31 -2.65 -5.01
CA SER A 95 2.65 -3.95 -4.42
C SER A 95 3.85 -4.56 -5.15
N ALA A 96 3.79 -4.64 -6.48
CA ALA A 96 4.87 -5.23 -7.25
C ALA A 96 6.20 -4.48 -7.07
N LEU A 97 6.19 -3.15 -7.14
CA LEU A 97 7.40 -2.34 -7.02
C LEU A 97 7.96 -2.29 -5.60
N SER A 98 7.10 -2.17 -4.59
CA SER A 98 7.53 -2.20 -3.19
C SER A 98 8.08 -3.57 -2.80
N GLY A 99 7.42 -4.64 -3.25
CA GLY A 99 7.91 -6.00 -3.05
C GLY A 99 9.25 -6.25 -3.71
N ALA A 100 9.42 -5.83 -4.97
CA ALA A 100 10.68 -5.96 -5.70
C ALA A 100 11.81 -5.18 -5.02
N GLY A 101 11.56 -3.93 -4.60
CA GLY A 101 12.54 -3.12 -3.88
C GLY A 101 12.97 -3.76 -2.57
N GLN A 102 12.04 -4.26 -1.77
CA GLN A 102 12.34 -4.92 -0.50
C GLN A 102 13.11 -6.22 -0.71
N TYR A 103 12.66 -7.03 -1.66
CA TYR A 103 13.34 -8.30 -1.98
C TYR A 103 14.79 -8.08 -2.41
N TRP A 104 15.05 -7.08 -3.22
CA TRP A 104 16.39 -6.77 -3.70
C TRP A 104 17.38 -6.42 -2.56
N VAL A 105 16.89 -5.74 -1.52
CA VAL A 105 17.76 -5.25 -0.42
C VAL A 105 17.81 -6.23 0.74
N GLU A 106 16.68 -6.85 1.12
CA GLU A 106 16.56 -7.60 2.37
C GLU A 106 15.99 -9.02 2.18
N GLY A 107 15.65 -9.43 0.94
CA GLY A 107 15.06 -10.73 0.64
C GLY A 107 13.55 -10.80 0.86
N ALA A 108 12.97 -12.00 0.83
CA ALA A 108 11.53 -12.23 0.75
C ALA A 108 10.80 -12.36 2.10
N ASN A 109 11.49 -12.21 3.23
CA ASN A 109 10.88 -12.36 4.54
C ASN A 109 10.16 -11.08 5.00
N PHE A 110 9.17 -10.68 4.24
CA PHE A 110 8.35 -9.50 4.51
C PHE A 110 6.89 -9.72 4.05
N GLY A 111 6.04 -8.78 4.43
CA GLY A 111 4.65 -8.71 4.00
C GLY A 111 3.97 -7.50 4.60
N GLY A 112 2.79 -7.19 4.11
CA GLY A 112 1.94 -6.13 4.62
C GLY A 112 1.56 -5.09 3.57
N LEU A 113 0.43 -4.48 3.83
CA LEU A 113 -0.16 -3.47 2.95
C LEU A 113 0.60 -2.13 2.99
N SER A 114 1.58 -1.99 3.88
CA SER A 114 2.24 -0.71 4.17
C SER A 114 2.98 -0.11 2.98
N GLY A 115 3.60 -0.91 2.12
CA GLY A 115 4.18 -0.42 0.86
C GLY A 115 3.14 0.26 -0.03
N VAL A 116 1.94 -0.32 -0.12
CA VAL A 116 0.81 0.29 -0.83
C VAL A 116 0.31 1.53 -0.10
N VAL A 117 0.20 1.51 1.23
CA VAL A 117 -0.19 2.69 2.03
C VAL A 117 0.75 3.86 1.77
N TYR A 118 2.06 3.64 1.75
CA TYR A 118 3.03 4.68 1.39
C TYR A 118 2.85 5.17 -0.05
N ALA A 119 2.47 4.30 -0.98
CA ALA A 119 2.13 4.72 -2.33
C ALA A 119 0.88 5.61 -2.37
N LEU A 120 -0.16 5.29 -1.58
CA LEU A 120 -1.33 6.16 -1.46
C LEU A 120 -0.97 7.54 -0.90
N VAL A 121 -0.06 7.60 0.09
CA VAL A 121 0.46 8.87 0.63
C VAL A 121 1.16 9.68 -0.46
N GLY A 122 2.10 9.06 -1.20
CA GLY A 122 2.82 9.72 -2.30
C GLY A 122 1.90 10.19 -3.41
N TYR A 123 0.95 9.35 -3.81
CA TYR A 123 -0.06 9.67 -4.81
C TYR A 123 -0.90 10.88 -4.43
N LEU A 124 -1.52 10.84 -3.24
CA LEU A 124 -2.40 11.91 -2.75
C LEU A 124 -1.63 13.22 -2.52
N TRP A 125 -0.38 13.13 -2.09
CA TRP A 125 0.46 14.33 -1.94
C TRP A 125 0.69 15.04 -3.27
N VAL A 126 1.08 14.28 -4.31
CA VAL A 126 1.33 14.85 -5.64
C VAL A 126 0.05 15.35 -6.29
N VAL A 127 -1.00 14.54 -6.30
CA VAL A 127 -2.29 14.93 -6.91
C VAL A 127 -2.90 16.12 -6.20
N GLY A 128 -2.84 16.17 -4.86
CA GLY A 128 -3.36 17.30 -4.09
C GLY A 128 -2.63 18.62 -4.37
N THR A 129 -1.35 18.56 -4.75
CA THR A 129 -0.55 19.75 -5.06
C THR A 129 -0.58 20.15 -6.54
N LYS A 130 -0.58 19.18 -7.45
CA LYS A 130 -0.44 19.41 -8.89
C LYS A 130 -1.76 19.35 -9.67
N ALA A 131 -2.76 18.69 -9.14
CA ALA A 131 -4.09 18.53 -9.77
C ALA A 131 -5.23 18.67 -8.74
N PRO A 132 -5.31 19.80 -8.01
CA PRO A 132 -6.31 20.00 -6.94
C PRO A 132 -7.75 19.93 -7.46
N GLN A 133 -7.99 20.14 -8.74
CA GLN A 133 -9.31 19.99 -9.40
C GLN A 133 -9.87 18.56 -9.33
N LEU A 134 -9.03 17.54 -9.08
CA LEU A 134 -9.49 16.18 -8.84
C LEU A 134 -10.17 16.01 -7.46
N GLY A 135 -10.10 17.04 -6.61
CA GLY A 135 -10.71 17.03 -5.28
C GLY A 135 -10.12 15.96 -4.35
N LEU A 136 -8.86 15.59 -4.57
CA LEU A 136 -8.05 14.67 -3.77
C LEU A 136 -6.87 15.40 -3.15
N GLY A 137 -6.39 14.88 -2.03
CA GLY A 137 -5.20 15.39 -1.35
C GLY A 137 -5.02 14.77 0.01
N ILE A 138 -3.94 15.09 0.66
CA ILE A 138 -3.59 14.63 2.00
C ILE A 138 -3.03 15.81 2.80
N PRO A 139 -3.42 15.98 4.09
CA PRO A 139 -2.84 17.02 4.94
C PRO A 139 -1.32 16.91 5.05
N ARG A 140 -0.63 18.03 4.98
CA ARG A 140 0.86 18.07 5.08
C ARG A 140 1.38 17.45 6.37
N GLN A 141 0.60 17.55 7.45
CA GLN A 141 0.94 16.95 8.75
C GLN A 141 1.01 15.42 8.67
N ILE A 142 0.08 14.80 7.91
CA ILE A 142 0.09 13.34 7.71
C ILE A 142 1.29 12.94 6.85
N VAL A 143 1.59 13.67 5.78
CA VAL A 143 2.80 13.42 4.99
C VAL A 143 4.05 13.52 5.87
N GLY A 144 4.18 14.59 6.65
CA GLY A 144 5.29 14.78 7.58
C GLY A 144 5.41 13.63 8.59
N PHE A 145 4.29 13.24 9.21
CA PHE A 145 4.25 12.10 10.13
C PHE A 145 4.74 10.80 9.46
N MET A 146 4.25 10.49 8.26
CA MET A 146 4.63 9.27 7.54
C MET A 146 6.10 9.29 7.11
N LEU A 147 6.65 10.44 6.74
CA LEU A 147 8.08 10.58 6.42
C LEU A 147 8.95 10.42 7.66
N VAL A 148 8.56 11.02 8.79
CA VAL A 148 9.27 10.81 10.07
C VAL A 148 9.22 9.33 10.46
N TRP A 149 8.07 8.68 10.33
CA TRP A 149 7.93 7.26 10.62
C TRP A 149 8.81 6.38 9.72
N LEU A 150 8.94 6.72 8.43
CA LEU A 150 9.84 6.07 7.50
C LEU A 150 11.31 6.18 7.95
N VAL A 151 11.74 7.38 8.32
CA VAL A 151 13.12 7.61 8.82
C VAL A 151 13.38 6.85 10.11
N LEU A 152 12.44 6.90 11.06
CA LEU A 152 12.54 6.16 12.32
C LEU A 152 12.62 4.64 12.08
N GLY A 153 11.91 4.11 11.09
CA GLY A 153 11.98 2.70 10.71
C GLY A 153 13.40 2.28 10.31
N TYR A 154 14.12 3.10 9.54
CA TYR A 154 15.53 2.85 9.21
C TYR A 154 16.48 2.98 10.40
N MET A 155 16.12 3.78 11.41
CA MET A 155 16.93 3.98 12.62
C MET A 155 16.72 2.89 13.67
N GLN A 156 15.72 2.02 13.52
CA GLN A 156 15.35 0.97 14.48
C GLN A 156 15.66 -0.43 13.93
N PRO A 157 16.94 -0.87 13.94
CA PRO A 157 17.33 -2.16 13.36
C PRO A 157 16.73 -3.37 14.09
N PHE A 158 16.17 -3.17 15.28
CA PHE A 158 15.53 -4.23 16.08
C PHE A 158 14.05 -4.46 15.73
N MET A 159 13.43 -3.57 14.96
CA MET A 159 12.07 -3.76 14.47
C MET A 159 12.14 -4.34 13.06
N ALA A 160 11.53 -5.51 12.85
CA ALA A 160 11.43 -6.13 11.53
C ALA A 160 10.45 -5.34 10.63
N ILE A 161 10.85 -4.13 10.23
CA ILE A 161 10.07 -3.24 9.36
C ILE A 161 10.66 -3.28 7.96
N ALA A 162 9.83 -3.57 6.96
CA ALA A 162 10.21 -3.57 5.55
C ALA A 162 10.35 -2.12 5.01
N ASN A 163 11.39 -1.42 5.46
CA ASN A 163 11.57 0.01 5.18
C ASN A 163 11.78 0.31 3.70
N THR A 164 12.49 -0.58 3.00
CA THR A 164 12.70 -0.45 1.55
C THR A 164 11.39 -0.60 0.79
N ALA A 165 10.46 -1.45 1.24
CA ALA A 165 9.12 -1.52 0.66
C ALA A 165 8.34 -0.20 0.86
N HIS A 166 8.47 0.44 2.02
CA HIS A 166 7.85 1.74 2.28
C HIS A 166 8.39 2.82 1.34
N LEU A 167 9.70 2.93 1.22
CA LEU A 167 10.34 3.90 0.33
C LEU A 167 9.98 3.67 -1.13
N ALA A 168 10.09 2.42 -1.60
CA ALA A 168 9.74 2.07 -2.98
C ALA A 168 8.25 2.30 -3.27
N GLY A 169 7.37 1.99 -2.31
CA GLY A 169 5.95 2.30 -2.39
C GLY A 169 5.70 3.81 -2.51
N LEU A 170 6.31 4.62 -1.65
CA LEU A 170 6.20 6.08 -1.70
C LEU A 170 6.61 6.63 -3.07
N VAL A 171 7.76 6.19 -3.59
CA VAL A 171 8.25 6.59 -4.91
C VAL A 171 7.29 6.18 -6.03
N ALA A 172 6.78 4.94 -6.00
CA ALA A 172 5.79 4.47 -6.95
C ALA A 172 4.53 5.35 -6.95
N GLY A 173 4.02 5.67 -5.77
CA GLY A 173 2.86 6.55 -5.60
C GLY A 173 3.10 7.97 -6.14
N VAL A 174 4.27 8.55 -5.87
CA VAL A 174 4.68 9.85 -6.41
C VAL A 174 4.70 9.83 -7.94
N ILE A 175 5.27 8.80 -8.54
CA ILE A 175 5.35 8.65 -10.01
C ILE A 175 3.94 8.53 -10.61
N ILE A 176 3.09 7.64 -10.07
CA ILE A 176 1.71 7.47 -10.55
C ILE A 176 0.94 8.79 -10.42
N GLY A 177 1.04 9.46 -9.27
CA GLY A 177 0.38 10.74 -9.02
C GLY A 177 0.86 11.83 -9.98
N PHE A 178 2.14 11.86 -10.31
CA PHE A 178 2.68 12.81 -11.27
C PHE A 178 2.14 12.56 -12.68
N VAL A 179 2.13 11.30 -13.13
CA VAL A 179 1.57 10.91 -14.45
C VAL A 179 0.09 11.26 -14.54
N ASP A 180 -0.69 10.96 -13.52
CA ASP A 180 -2.11 11.26 -13.48
C ASP A 180 -2.36 12.78 -13.45
N SER A 181 -1.54 13.53 -12.73
CA SER A 181 -1.63 14.99 -12.68
C SER A 181 -1.40 15.66 -14.03
N MET A 182 -0.53 15.08 -14.88
CA MET A 182 -0.32 15.58 -16.26
C MET A 182 -1.52 15.33 -17.17
N LYS A 183 -2.30 14.28 -16.89
CA LYS A 183 -3.49 13.89 -17.66
C LYS A 183 -4.77 14.53 -17.15
N ALA A 184 -4.73 15.14 -15.96
CA ALA A 184 -5.91 15.76 -15.36
C ALA A 184 -6.41 16.95 -16.22
N PRO A 185 -7.74 17.15 -16.34
CA PRO A 185 -8.28 18.31 -17.02
C PRO A 185 -7.69 19.60 -16.43
N LYS A 186 -7.30 20.54 -17.30
CA LYS A 186 -6.84 21.85 -16.81
C LYS A 186 -7.99 22.53 -16.07
N SER A 187 -7.68 23.10 -14.89
CA SER A 187 -8.66 23.92 -14.18
C SER A 187 -9.14 25.05 -15.12
N ALA A 188 -10.45 25.14 -15.32
CA ALA A 188 -11.00 26.34 -15.95
C ALA A 188 -10.61 27.53 -15.07
N ARG A 189 -9.82 28.46 -15.64
CA ARG A 189 -9.47 29.74 -15.00
C ARG A 189 -10.67 30.65 -14.95
#